data_4c40f601921715667ea409d6e40a6efc
#
_entry.id   4c40f601921715667ea409d6e40a6efc
#
_cell.length_a   1.000
_cell.length_b   1.000
_cell.length_c   1.000
_cell.angle_alpha   90.00
_cell.angle_beta   90.00
_cell.angle_gamma   90.00
#
_symmetry.space_group_name_H-M   'P 1'
#
loop_
_entity.id
_entity.type
_entity.pdbx_description
1 polymer ?
#
loop_
_entity_poly.entity_id
_entity_poly.type
_entity_poly.pdbx_seq_one_letter_code
_entity_poly.pdbx_strand_id
1 'polypeptide(L)'
;MSELENLRKRIDELDEQLVKLLNERASCAVEIGHIKKQLKMQTWQPDREAAILRNIVKSNHGPLDDAAVRRLFERIIDEARSLERHIVDAESYQDKE
;
A
#
# COMPACT_ATOMS: atom_id res chain seq x y z
N MET A 1 -11.94 -1.18 -34.61
CA MET A 1 -12.35 -1.01 -33.23
C MET A 1 -12.38 0.47 -32.88
N SER A 2 -13.29 0.85 -31.99
CA SER A 2 -13.40 2.25 -31.62
C SER A 2 -12.25 2.67 -30.71
N GLU A 3 -12.00 3.97 -30.65
CA GLU A 3 -11.03 4.53 -29.69
C GLU A 3 -11.43 4.23 -28.24
N LEU A 4 -12.74 4.24 -27.95
CA LEU A 4 -13.24 3.93 -26.62
C LEU A 4 -12.86 2.50 -26.21
N GLU A 5 -13.04 1.53 -27.10
CA GLU A 5 -12.66 0.15 -26.81
C GLU A 5 -11.16 -0.01 -26.61
N ASN A 6 -10.37 0.69 -27.41
CA ASN A 6 -8.91 0.66 -27.28
C ASN A 6 -8.47 1.23 -25.93
N LEU A 7 -9.08 2.32 -25.50
CA LEU A 7 -8.76 2.93 -24.19
C LEU A 7 -9.19 2.04 -23.03
N ARG A 8 -10.34 1.38 -23.15
CA ARG A 8 -10.80 0.44 -22.13
C ARG A 8 -9.84 -0.75 -22.00
N LYS A 9 -9.38 -1.26 -23.14
CA LYS A 9 -8.37 -2.33 -23.13
C LYS A 9 -7.09 -1.87 -22.47
N ARG A 10 -6.66 -0.64 -22.76
CA ARG A 10 -5.47 -0.07 -22.12
C ARG A 10 -5.66 0.06 -20.61
N ILE A 11 -6.85 0.48 -20.16
CA ILE A 11 -7.17 0.55 -18.73
C ILE A 11 -7.08 -0.83 -18.09
N ASP A 12 -7.62 -1.86 -18.75
CA ASP A 12 -7.57 -3.23 -18.22
C ASP A 12 -6.12 -3.69 -18.02
N GLU A 13 -5.24 -3.38 -18.98
CA GLU A 13 -3.83 -3.71 -18.88
C GLU A 13 -3.16 -2.97 -17.72
N LEU A 14 -3.50 -1.69 -17.55
CA LEU A 14 -2.97 -0.88 -16.44
C LEU A 14 -3.46 -1.39 -15.09
N ASP A 15 -4.72 -1.81 -15.01
CA ASP A 15 -5.28 -2.37 -13.78
C ASP A 15 -4.53 -3.64 -13.37
N GLU A 16 -4.19 -4.50 -14.31
CA GLU A 16 -3.40 -5.70 -14.03
C GLU A 16 -2.03 -5.33 -13.47
N GLN A 17 -1.39 -4.31 -14.05
CA GLN A 17 -0.10 -3.83 -13.56
C GLN A 17 -0.23 -3.22 -12.16
N LEU A 18 -1.32 -2.48 -11.91
CA LEU A 18 -1.58 -1.91 -10.59
C LEU A 18 -1.74 -3.00 -9.52
N VAL A 19 -2.50 -4.05 -9.82
CA VAL A 19 -2.68 -5.17 -8.88
C VAL A 19 -1.33 -5.80 -8.58
N LYS A 20 -0.50 -6.02 -9.58
CA LYS A 20 0.85 -6.57 -9.41
C LYS A 20 1.69 -5.70 -8.50
N LEU A 21 1.73 -4.38 -8.75
CA LEU A 21 2.51 -3.45 -7.95
C LEU A 21 1.99 -3.35 -6.52
N LEU A 22 0.67 -3.33 -6.33
CA LEU A 22 0.08 -3.32 -5.00
C LEU A 22 0.48 -4.55 -4.20
N ASN A 23 0.53 -5.72 -4.84
CA ASN A 23 0.93 -6.96 -4.16
C ASN A 23 2.44 -7.02 -3.90
N GLU A 24 3.27 -6.46 -4.78
CA GLU A 24 4.69 -6.33 -4.50
C GLU A 24 4.93 -5.44 -3.29
N ARG A 25 4.21 -4.33 -3.21
CA ARG A 25 4.28 -3.43 -2.05
C ARG A 25 3.77 -4.14 -0.79
N ALA A 26 2.68 -4.89 -0.90
CA ALA A 26 2.13 -5.66 0.22
C ALA A 26 3.13 -6.71 0.72
N SER A 27 3.89 -7.33 -0.17
CA SER A 27 4.96 -8.27 0.22
C SER A 27 6.03 -7.58 1.06
N CYS A 28 6.38 -6.34 0.74
CA CYS A 28 7.28 -5.56 1.60
C CYS A 28 6.67 -5.30 2.96
N ALA A 29 5.37 -5.01 3.01
CA ALA A 29 4.66 -4.78 4.28
C ALA A 29 4.66 -6.05 5.14
N VAL A 30 4.52 -7.22 4.53
CA VAL A 30 4.62 -8.50 5.24
C VAL A 30 5.99 -8.64 5.91
N GLU A 31 7.06 -8.40 5.17
CA GLU A 31 8.42 -8.47 5.71
C GLU A 31 8.65 -7.44 6.82
N ILE A 32 8.14 -6.23 6.64
CA ILE A 32 8.21 -5.19 7.66
C ILE A 32 7.44 -5.61 8.91
N GLY A 33 6.29 -6.26 8.76
CA GLY A 33 5.52 -6.78 9.87
C GLY A 33 6.32 -7.77 10.70
N HIS A 34 7.02 -8.71 10.06
CA HIS A 34 7.89 -9.67 10.76
C HIS A 34 9.02 -8.95 11.51
N ILE A 35 9.64 -7.95 10.90
CA ILE A 35 10.72 -7.17 11.53
C ILE A 35 10.18 -6.41 12.74
N LYS A 36 9.04 -5.75 12.60
CA LYS A 36 8.43 -5.00 13.70
C LYS A 36 8.10 -5.90 14.89
N LYS A 37 7.63 -7.10 14.59
CA LYS A 37 7.36 -8.07 15.64
C LYS A 37 8.65 -8.44 16.39
N GLN A 38 9.73 -8.73 15.67
CA GLN A 38 11.02 -9.06 16.28
C GLN A 38 11.57 -7.93 17.12
N LEU A 39 11.42 -6.69 16.63
CA LEU A 39 11.91 -5.49 17.31
C LEU A 39 10.93 -4.94 18.34
N LYS A 40 9.75 -5.56 18.48
CA LYS A 40 8.67 -5.10 19.37
C LYS A 40 8.25 -3.66 19.05
N MET A 41 8.22 -3.32 17.76
CA MET A 41 7.79 -2.00 17.30
C MET A 41 6.30 -1.98 17.07
N GLN A 42 5.70 -0.80 17.20
CA GLN A 42 4.30 -0.60 16.88
C GLN A 42 4.09 -0.64 15.36
N THR A 43 2.95 -1.18 14.92
CA THR A 43 2.61 -1.20 13.50
C THR A 43 2.18 0.17 13.01
N TRP A 44 1.62 1.00 13.88
CA TRP A 44 1.25 2.36 13.51
C TRP A 44 2.45 3.29 13.70
N GLN A 45 2.88 3.88 12.60
CA GLN A 45 4.03 4.78 12.53
C GLN A 45 3.59 6.07 11.84
N PRO A 46 2.95 7.01 12.56
CA PRO A 46 2.35 8.19 11.94
C PRO A 46 3.35 9.08 11.20
N ASP A 47 4.57 9.20 11.70
CA ASP A 47 5.59 10.02 11.03
C ASP A 47 5.98 9.42 9.69
N ARG A 48 6.10 8.09 9.63
CA ARG A 48 6.39 7.39 8.36
C ARG A 48 5.24 7.53 7.38
N GLU A 49 4.00 7.39 7.84
CA GLU A 49 2.82 7.52 6.99
C GLU A 49 2.72 8.93 6.41
N ALA A 50 2.97 9.96 7.22
CA ALA A 50 2.99 11.33 6.74
C ALA A 50 4.10 11.56 5.71
N ALA A 51 5.27 10.96 5.90
CA ALA A 51 6.38 11.06 4.95
C ALA A 51 6.02 10.41 3.61
N ILE A 52 5.36 9.25 3.64
CA ILE A 52 4.90 8.58 2.41
C ILE A 52 3.97 9.51 1.62
N LEU A 53 2.98 10.10 2.30
CA LEU A 53 2.01 10.98 1.64
C LEU A 53 2.69 12.21 1.02
N ARG A 54 3.65 12.81 1.72
CA ARG A 54 4.42 13.93 1.16
C ARG A 54 5.18 13.52 -0.10
N ASN A 55 5.80 12.35 -0.06
CA ASN A 55 6.61 11.87 -1.18
C ASN A 55 5.77 11.55 -2.40
N ILE A 56 4.60 10.91 -2.22
CA ILE A 56 3.75 10.57 -3.38
C ILE A 56 3.13 11.82 -4.01
N VAL A 57 2.83 12.83 -3.22
CA VAL A 57 2.33 14.10 -3.76
C VAL A 57 3.40 14.76 -4.62
N LYS A 58 4.66 14.75 -4.16
CA LYS A 58 5.79 15.29 -4.95
C LYS A 58 5.98 14.55 -6.26
N SER A 59 5.65 13.26 -6.31
CA SER A 59 5.78 12.44 -7.50
C SER A 59 4.61 12.56 -8.45
N ASN A 60 3.54 13.22 -8.02
CA ASN A 60 2.33 13.32 -8.83
C ASN A 60 2.46 14.43 -9.87
N HIS A 61 2.26 14.08 -11.13
CA HIS A 61 2.29 15.01 -12.25
C HIS A 61 0.96 15.08 -13.01
N GLY A 62 -0.11 14.55 -12.40
CA GLY A 62 -1.43 14.57 -13.00
C GLY A 62 -1.62 13.50 -14.08
N PRO A 63 -2.82 13.39 -14.67
CA PRO A 63 -3.97 14.27 -14.49
C PRO A 63 -4.75 14.15 -13.17
N LEU A 64 -4.46 13.14 -12.31
CA LEU A 64 -5.07 13.12 -10.98
C LEU A 64 -4.52 14.29 -10.17
N ASP A 65 -5.38 14.97 -9.42
CA ASP A 65 -4.90 16.01 -8.52
C ASP A 65 -4.27 15.41 -7.27
N ASP A 66 -3.53 16.23 -6.52
CA ASP A 66 -2.81 15.77 -5.35
C ASP A 66 -3.74 15.21 -4.28
N ALA A 67 -4.92 15.80 -4.11
CA ALA A 67 -5.90 15.32 -3.14
C ALA A 67 -6.40 13.91 -3.47
N ALA A 68 -6.63 13.64 -4.76
CA ALA A 68 -7.07 12.31 -5.21
C ALA A 68 -5.97 11.27 -4.99
N VAL A 69 -4.73 11.58 -5.36
CA VAL A 69 -3.59 10.68 -5.15
C VAL A 69 -3.41 10.41 -3.66
N ARG A 70 -3.53 11.45 -2.84
CA ARG A 70 -3.41 11.33 -1.39
C ARG A 70 -4.47 10.38 -0.81
N ARG A 71 -5.74 10.52 -1.23
CA ARG A 71 -6.82 9.64 -0.76
C ARG A 71 -6.56 8.18 -1.12
N LEU A 72 -6.09 7.93 -2.34
CA LEU A 72 -5.77 6.57 -2.78
C LEU A 72 -4.66 5.97 -1.93
N PHE A 73 -3.60 6.74 -1.67
CA PHE A 73 -2.49 6.25 -0.86
C PHE A 73 -2.83 6.12 0.61
N GLU A 74 -3.73 6.93 1.14
CA GLU A 74 -4.24 6.74 2.50
C GLU A 74 -4.85 5.34 2.63
N ARG A 75 -5.61 4.89 1.62
CA ARG A 75 -6.19 3.56 1.62
C ARG A 75 -5.12 2.48 1.48
N ILE A 76 -4.13 2.67 0.61
CA ILE A 76 -3.02 1.72 0.44
C ILE A 76 -2.25 1.58 1.75
N ILE A 77 -1.98 2.69 2.44
CA ILE A 77 -1.28 2.69 3.71
C ILE A 77 -2.10 1.97 4.78
N ASP A 78 -3.41 2.22 4.84
CA ASP A 78 -4.30 1.55 5.79
C ASP A 78 -4.30 0.03 5.59
N GLU A 79 -4.36 -0.43 4.34
CA GLU A 79 -4.32 -1.86 4.05
C GLU A 79 -2.98 -2.48 4.43
N ALA A 80 -1.88 -1.78 4.19
CA ALA A 80 -0.54 -2.24 4.57
C ALA A 80 -0.42 -2.36 6.10
N ARG A 81 -0.91 -1.35 6.83
CA ARG A 81 -0.88 -1.37 8.30
C ARG A 81 -1.71 -2.52 8.85
N SER A 82 -2.88 -2.76 8.26
CA SER A 82 -3.73 -3.88 8.65
C SER A 82 -3.02 -5.21 8.46
N LEU A 83 -2.33 -5.39 7.34
CA LEU A 83 -1.56 -6.59 7.04
C LEU A 83 -0.43 -6.80 8.04
N GLU A 84 0.32 -5.75 8.37
CA GLU A 84 1.39 -5.81 9.37
C GLU A 84 0.84 -6.18 10.75
N ARG A 85 -0.30 -5.61 11.12
CA ARG A 85 -0.95 -5.89 12.40
C ARG A 85 -1.37 -7.34 12.51
N HIS A 86 -1.93 -7.91 11.45
CA HIS A 86 -2.32 -9.33 11.43
C HIS A 86 -1.11 -10.23 11.66
N ILE A 87 0.02 -9.90 11.06
CA ILE A 87 1.25 -10.69 11.22
C ILE A 87 1.75 -10.60 12.65
N VAL A 88 1.82 -9.41 13.22
CA VAL A 88 2.27 -9.21 14.59
C VAL A 88 1.35 -9.94 15.58
N ASP A 89 0.04 -9.79 15.43
CA ASP A 89 -0.94 -10.40 16.34
C ASP A 89 -0.97 -11.92 16.23
N ALA A 90 -0.90 -12.46 15.01
CA ALA A 90 -0.90 -13.90 14.80
C ALA A 90 0.32 -14.57 15.42
N GLU A 91 1.51 -14.01 15.21
CA GLU A 91 2.74 -14.52 15.80
C GLU A 91 2.74 -14.39 17.33
N SER A 92 2.20 -13.27 17.85
CA SER A 92 2.06 -13.06 19.29
C SER A 92 1.12 -14.08 19.91
N TYR A 93 0.02 -14.41 19.21
CA TYR A 93 -0.93 -15.43 19.66
C TYR A 93 -0.27 -16.81 19.68
N GLN A 94 0.46 -17.16 18.64
CA GLN A 94 1.15 -18.43 18.54
C GLN A 94 2.22 -18.60 19.62
N ASP A 95 2.91 -17.52 19.95
CA ASP A 95 3.97 -17.53 20.98
C ASP A 95 3.41 -17.78 22.37
N LYS A 96 2.13 -17.56 22.60
CA LYS A 96 1.47 -17.80 23.89
C LYS A 96 1.10 -19.25 24.13
N GLU A 97 1.06 -20.03 23.10
CA GLU A 97 0.75 -21.47 23.19
C GLU A 97 2.00 -22.31 23.36
#